data_bb279d63ed3dad4b41929a68526120f1
#
_entry.id   bb279d63ed3dad4b41929a68526120f1
#
_cell.length_a   1.000
_cell.length_b   1.000
_cell.length_c   1.000
_cell.angle_alpha   90.00
_cell.angle_beta   90.00
_cell.angle_gamma   90.00
#
_symmetry.space_group_name_H-M   'P 1'
#
loop_
_entity.id
_entity.type
_entity.pdbx_description
1 polymer ?
#
loop_
_entity_poly.entity_id
_entity_poly.type
_entity_poly.pdbx_seq_one_letter_code
_entity_poly.pdbx_strand_id
1 'polypeptide(L)'
;MSIQDNPFQTPSARLQDHGELVIGDFQGGGRLLPPSHGYRWLQRGWALFRTAPGTWIGIAVACLTVLLIIGSIPFLNVAVNLLVPVFIGGLSVGCRAIEDGEGIRFSHLFAGFSRRPGALLMVGLLYLVGLLVMAIIIGVVAALTGAMAVGAAGDAGGEAAVWTFLLSLGVMILVFTPLAMAVWLAPPLVVLHDFSASQAIWTSLRV
;
A
#
# COMPACT_ATOMS: atom_id res chain seq x y z
N MET A 1 19.04 4.98 56.70
CA MET A 1 20.15 4.93 55.74
C MET A 1 19.48 4.60 54.39
N SER A 2 19.21 5.63 53.57
CA SER A 2 18.42 5.51 52.35
C SER A 2 19.30 4.95 51.21
N ILE A 3 18.75 3.99 50.49
CA ILE A 3 19.41 3.23 49.39
C ILE A 3 19.71 4.12 48.16
N GLN A 4 19.62 5.45 48.28
CA GLN A 4 19.65 6.37 47.15
C GLN A 4 21.01 7.00 46.80
N ASP A 5 22.05 6.75 47.59
CA ASP A 5 23.38 7.31 47.32
C ASP A 5 24.43 6.23 47.10
N ASN A 6 24.29 5.49 45.99
CA ASN A 6 25.39 4.66 45.50
C ASN A 6 26.15 5.43 44.41
N PRO A 7 27.36 5.99 44.68
CA PRO A 7 28.12 6.76 43.70
C PRO A 7 28.66 5.93 42.54
N PHE A 8 28.44 4.62 42.54
CA PHE A 8 28.82 3.69 41.46
C PHE A 8 27.63 3.19 40.63
N GLN A 9 26.41 3.69 40.89
CA GLN A 9 25.36 3.46 39.93
C GLN A 9 25.72 4.25 38.65
N THR A 10 25.91 3.51 37.57
CA THR A 10 25.92 4.11 36.24
C THR A 10 24.71 5.05 36.14
N PRO A 11 24.92 6.34 35.77
CA PRO A 11 23.80 7.22 35.52
C PRO A 11 22.86 6.45 34.61
N SER A 12 21.60 6.29 35.02
CA SER A 12 20.54 5.90 34.10
C SER A 12 20.45 7.06 33.08
N ALA A 13 21.35 7.03 32.10
CA ALA A 13 21.22 7.85 30.92
C ALA A 13 19.83 7.53 30.42
N ARG A 14 18.87 8.41 30.66
CA ARG A 14 17.73 8.53 29.79
C ARG A 14 18.36 8.81 28.42
N LEU A 15 18.62 7.75 27.69
CA LEU A 15 18.71 7.85 26.25
C LEU A 15 17.42 8.57 25.88
N GLN A 16 17.50 9.87 25.70
CA GLN A 16 16.47 10.59 24.97
C GLN A 16 16.46 9.90 23.62
N ASP A 17 15.47 9.05 23.52
CA ASP A 17 15.12 8.28 22.37
C ASP A 17 15.03 9.25 21.20
N HIS A 18 16.17 9.48 20.54
CA HIS A 18 16.23 10.25 19.31
C HIS A 18 15.58 9.38 18.24
N GLY A 19 14.24 9.22 18.39
CA GLY A 19 13.38 8.66 17.35
C GLY A 19 13.76 7.24 16.93
N GLU A 20 14.20 6.39 17.86
CA GLU A 20 14.09 4.96 17.69
C GLU A 20 12.59 4.70 17.51
N LEU A 21 12.20 4.57 16.25
CA LEU A 21 10.93 3.94 15.92
C LEU A 21 11.08 2.49 16.40
N VAL A 22 10.96 2.29 17.71
CA VAL A 22 10.44 1.04 18.19
C VAL A 22 9.21 0.85 17.32
N ILE A 23 9.19 -0.13 16.42
CA ILE A 23 7.96 -0.61 15.84
C ILE A 23 7.21 -1.07 17.06
N GLY A 24 6.56 -0.11 17.70
CA GLY A 24 5.73 -0.31 18.87
C GLY A 24 4.59 -1.19 18.44
N ASP A 25 3.99 -1.87 19.39
CA ASP A 25 2.74 -2.58 19.20
C ASP A 25 1.81 -1.72 18.32
N PHE A 26 1.24 -2.33 17.29
CA PHE A 26 0.32 -1.67 16.38
C PHE A 26 -0.79 -0.98 17.21
N GLN A 27 -0.75 0.35 17.27
CA GLN A 27 -1.78 1.13 17.95
C GLN A 27 -2.99 1.25 17.02
N GLY A 28 -4.01 0.46 17.26
CA GLY A 28 -5.22 0.30 16.45
C GLY A 28 -6.16 1.51 16.37
N GLY A 29 -5.70 2.70 16.70
CA GLY A 29 -6.41 3.95 16.50
C GLY A 29 -5.55 4.90 15.70
N GLY A 30 -5.99 5.32 14.51
CA GLY A 30 -5.26 6.30 13.70
C GLY A 30 -4.86 7.53 14.54
N ARG A 31 -3.61 7.96 14.43
CA ARG A 31 -3.13 9.17 15.11
C ARG A 31 -3.26 10.36 14.17
N LEU A 32 -4.03 11.37 14.58
CA LEU A 32 -4.06 12.64 13.85
C LEU A 32 -2.68 13.30 13.92
N LEU A 33 -2.02 13.34 12.78
CA LEU A 33 -0.71 13.98 12.64
C LEU A 33 -0.87 15.33 11.92
N PRO A 34 -0.12 16.35 12.31
CA PRO A 34 -0.15 17.62 11.61
C PRO A 34 0.36 17.45 10.14
N PRO A 35 -0.13 18.27 9.18
CA PRO A 35 0.21 18.17 7.77
C PRO A 35 1.71 18.17 7.47
N SER A 36 2.52 18.81 8.33
CA SER A 36 3.98 18.83 8.25
C SER A 36 4.64 17.43 8.30
N HIS A 37 3.92 16.41 8.83
CA HIS A 37 4.42 15.04 8.85
C HIS A 37 4.49 14.41 7.44
N GLY A 38 3.64 14.84 6.51
CA GLY A 38 3.72 14.41 5.11
C GLY A 38 5.08 14.73 4.48
N TYR A 39 5.61 15.93 4.73
CA TYR A 39 6.93 16.31 4.26
C TYR A 39 8.05 15.45 4.90
N ARG A 40 7.92 15.14 6.19
CA ARG A 40 8.87 14.26 6.89
C ARG A 40 8.87 12.84 6.32
N TRP A 41 7.72 12.32 5.89
CA TRP A 41 7.65 11.02 5.23
C TRP A 41 8.41 10.99 3.91
N LEU A 42 8.27 12.05 3.11
CA LEU A 42 9.05 12.20 1.87
C LEU A 42 10.55 12.28 2.15
N GLN A 43 10.95 13.05 3.16
CA GLN A 43 12.37 13.13 3.57
C GLN A 43 12.91 11.77 4.02
N ARG A 44 12.13 11.00 4.80
CA ARG A 44 12.52 9.64 5.22
C ARG A 44 12.62 8.68 4.03
N GLY A 45 11.63 8.69 3.14
CA GLY A 45 11.68 7.89 1.92
C GLY A 45 12.91 8.21 1.07
N TRP A 46 13.25 9.50 0.94
CA TRP A 46 14.46 9.94 0.26
C TRP A 46 15.73 9.49 0.98
N ALA A 47 15.76 9.57 2.32
CA ALA A 47 16.86 9.08 3.12
C ALA A 47 17.10 7.57 2.92
N LEU A 48 16.03 6.76 2.95
CA LEU A 48 16.09 5.31 2.67
C LEU A 48 16.62 5.04 1.25
N PHE A 49 16.15 5.77 0.25
CA PHE A 49 16.65 5.64 -1.12
C PHE A 49 18.14 5.93 -1.22
N ARG A 50 18.62 6.99 -0.55
CA ARG A 50 20.03 7.42 -0.59
C ARG A 50 20.99 6.43 0.07
N THR A 51 20.53 5.52 0.91
CA THR A 51 21.42 4.51 1.53
C THR A 51 22.01 3.54 0.52
N ALA A 52 21.23 3.16 -0.52
CA ALA A 52 21.67 2.23 -1.55
C ALA A 52 20.94 2.49 -2.89
N PRO A 53 21.16 3.64 -3.57
CA PRO A 53 20.37 4.03 -4.74
C PRO A 53 20.48 3.03 -5.88
N GLY A 54 21.66 2.44 -6.12
CA GLY A 54 21.84 1.42 -7.15
C GLY A 54 21.00 0.16 -6.90
N THR A 55 20.93 -0.31 -5.64
CA THR A 55 20.11 -1.47 -5.27
C THR A 55 18.62 -1.16 -5.44
N TRP A 56 18.17 0.03 -5.04
CA TRP A 56 16.78 0.46 -5.20
C TRP A 56 16.37 0.54 -6.68
N ILE A 57 17.20 1.16 -7.52
CA ILE A 57 16.95 1.23 -8.97
C ILE A 57 16.92 -0.17 -9.57
N GLY A 58 17.90 -1.01 -9.21
CA GLY A 58 17.94 -2.38 -9.70
C GLY A 58 16.71 -3.20 -9.30
N ILE A 59 16.24 -3.11 -8.05
CA ILE A 59 15.01 -3.74 -7.57
C ILE A 59 13.80 -3.22 -8.35
N ALA A 60 13.70 -1.91 -8.56
CA ALA A 60 12.59 -1.30 -9.31
C ALA A 60 12.57 -1.80 -10.76
N VAL A 61 13.72 -1.80 -11.44
CA VAL A 61 13.85 -2.31 -12.81
C VAL A 61 13.48 -3.80 -12.88
N ALA A 62 14.00 -4.62 -11.97
CA ALA A 62 13.68 -6.05 -11.92
C ALA A 62 12.19 -6.29 -11.68
N CYS A 63 11.58 -5.59 -10.73
CA CYS A 63 10.15 -5.67 -10.44
C CYS A 63 9.32 -5.29 -11.67
N LEU A 64 9.61 -4.13 -12.27
CA LEU A 64 8.90 -3.67 -13.48
C LEU A 64 9.06 -4.64 -14.64
N THR A 65 10.26 -5.18 -14.85
CA THR A 65 10.51 -6.16 -15.92
C THR A 65 9.66 -7.42 -15.72
N VAL A 66 9.63 -7.96 -14.51
CA VAL A 66 8.81 -9.15 -14.19
C VAL A 66 7.32 -8.84 -14.41
N LEU A 67 6.83 -7.70 -13.91
CA LEU A 67 5.42 -7.33 -14.06
C LEU A 67 5.05 -7.07 -15.53
N LEU A 68 5.94 -6.46 -16.33
CA LEU A 68 5.71 -6.24 -17.75
C LEU A 68 5.69 -7.55 -18.54
N ILE A 69 6.62 -8.47 -18.27
CA ILE A 69 6.63 -9.79 -18.92
C ILE A 69 5.35 -10.55 -18.62
N ILE A 70 4.93 -10.62 -17.36
CA ILE A 70 3.69 -11.30 -16.98
C ILE A 70 2.47 -10.57 -17.56
N GLY A 71 2.45 -9.25 -17.51
CA GLY A 71 1.35 -8.42 -18.02
C GLY A 71 1.18 -8.44 -19.53
N SER A 72 2.25 -8.77 -20.29
CA SER A 72 2.18 -8.89 -21.75
C SER A 72 1.52 -10.19 -22.23
N ILE A 73 1.39 -11.18 -21.34
CA ILE A 73 0.77 -12.46 -21.68
C ILE A 73 -0.74 -12.37 -21.40
N PRO A 74 -1.60 -12.59 -22.41
CA PRO A 74 -3.04 -12.64 -22.22
C PRO A 74 -3.42 -13.60 -21.07
N PHE A 75 -4.42 -13.26 -20.29
CA PHE A 75 -4.89 -13.97 -19.08
C PHE A 75 -3.93 -13.94 -17.87
N LEU A 76 -2.58 -13.88 -18.06
CA LEU A 76 -1.63 -13.74 -16.95
C LEU A 76 -1.62 -12.31 -16.36
N ASN A 77 -2.15 -11.33 -17.08
CA ASN A 77 -2.29 -9.95 -16.54
C ASN A 77 -3.05 -9.92 -15.20
N VAL A 78 -4.00 -10.82 -15.00
CA VAL A 78 -4.70 -10.98 -13.71
C VAL A 78 -3.71 -11.34 -12.59
N ALA A 79 -2.68 -12.15 -12.91
CA ALA A 79 -1.66 -12.54 -11.93
C ALA A 79 -0.81 -11.35 -11.44
N VAL A 80 -0.66 -10.29 -12.24
CA VAL A 80 0.03 -9.06 -11.83
C VAL A 80 -0.63 -8.49 -10.57
N ASN A 81 -1.96 -8.43 -10.53
CA ASN A 81 -2.70 -7.90 -9.37
C ASN A 81 -2.52 -8.77 -8.11
N LEU A 82 -2.27 -10.08 -8.27
CA LEU A 82 -1.96 -10.98 -7.15
C LEU A 82 -0.51 -10.82 -6.67
N LEU A 83 0.41 -10.54 -7.59
CA LEU A 83 1.84 -10.46 -7.29
C LEU A 83 2.25 -9.10 -6.70
N VAL A 84 1.58 -8.01 -7.09
CA VAL A 84 1.90 -6.67 -6.58
C VAL A 84 1.91 -6.60 -5.05
N PRO A 85 0.91 -7.11 -4.29
CA PRO A 85 0.98 -7.12 -2.83
C PRO A 85 2.15 -7.94 -2.29
N VAL A 86 2.55 -9.00 -2.98
CA VAL A 86 3.70 -9.84 -2.56
C VAL A 86 5.01 -9.07 -2.71
N PHE A 87 5.19 -8.36 -3.81
CA PHE A 87 6.37 -7.50 -4.01
C PHE A 87 6.40 -6.32 -3.04
N ILE A 88 5.25 -5.67 -2.79
CA ILE A 88 5.16 -4.59 -1.80
C ILE A 88 5.51 -5.11 -0.40
N GLY A 89 5.01 -6.30 -0.01
CA GLY A 89 5.37 -6.95 1.24
C GLY A 89 6.87 -7.23 1.33
N GLY A 90 7.48 -7.73 0.26
CA GLY A 90 8.93 -7.96 0.18
C GLY A 90 9.75 -6.67 0.32
N LEU A 91 9.34 -5.60 -0.36
CA LEU A 91 9.97 -4.29 -0.24
C LEU A 91 9.84 -3.71 1.18
N SER A 92 8.72 -3.94 1.85
CA SER A 92 8.53 -3.52 3.26
C SER A 92 9.53 -4.20 4.19
N VAL A 93 9.84 -5.47 3.95
CA VAL A 93 10.94 -6.18 4.66
C VAL A 93 12.29 -5.53 4.36
N GLY A 94 12.54 -5.13 3.11
CA GLY A 94 13.76 -4.43 2.71
C GLY A 94 13.92 -3.06 3.39
N CYS A 95 12.83 -2.29 3.48
CA CYS A 95 12.81 -1.02 4.23
C CYS A 95 13.15 -1.25 5.71
N ARG A 96 12.56 -2.29 6.31
CA ARG A 96 12.86 -2.67 7.70
C ARG A 96 14.32 -3.05 7.89
N ALA A 97 14.89 -3.85 6.98
CA ALA A 97 16.29 -4.25 7.04
C ALA A 97 17.25 -3.04 6.99
N ILE A 98 16.88 -1.95 6.27
CA ILE A 98 17.67 -0.70 6.29
C ILE A 98 17.59 -0.04 7.68
N GLU A 99 16.41 0.02 8.28
CA GLU A 99 16.21 0.61 9.62
C GLU A 99 16.96 -0.18 10.69
N ASP A 100 17.02 -1.51 10.56
CA ASP A 100 17.77 -2.40 11.45
C ASP A 100 19.30 -2.39 11.16
N GLY A 101 19.76 -1.59 10.17
CA GLY A 101 21.19 -1.46 9.81
C GLY A 101 21.76 -2.57 8.93
N GLU A 102 20.95 -3.54 8.51
CA GLU A 102 21.38 -4.67 7.66
C GLU A 102 21.53 -4.28 6.18
N GLY A 103 20.92 -3.17 5.77
CA GLY A 103 20.88 -2.70 4.39
C GLY A 103 19.91 -3.48 3.49
N ILE A 104 19.59 -2.89 2.34
CA ILE A 104 18.69 -3.50 1.35
C ILE A 104 19.47 -4.43 0.41
N ARG A 105 18.86 -5.57 0.08
CA ARG A 105 19.40 -6.60 -0.85
C ARG A 105 18.33 -6.94 -1.89
N PHE A 106 18.78 -7.41 -3.06
CA PHE A 106 17.87 -7.88 -4.12
C PHE A 106 16.92 -8.99 -3.65
N SER A 107 17.37 -9.85 -2.74
CA SER A 107 16.55 -10.93 -2.16
C SER A 107 15.31 -10.42 -1.45
N HIS A 108 15.31 -9.18 -0.95
CA HIS A 108 14.15 -8.60 -0.29
C HIS A 108 12.96 -8.40 -1.25
N LEU A 109 13.19 -8.24 -2.56
CA LEU A 109 12.10 -8.20 -3.56
C LEU A 109 11.23 -9.47 -3.48
N PHE A 110 11.85 -10.61 -3.22
CA PHE A 110 11.19 -11.91 -3.15
C PHE A 110 10.83 -12.34 -1.71
N ALA A 111 11.16 -11.53 -0.70
CA ALA A 111 10.90 -11.86 0.70
C ALA A 111 9.40 -12.06 1.01
N GLY A 112 8.51 -11.41 0.26
CA GLY A 112 7.06 -11.62 0.37
C GLY A 112 6.64 -13.05 0.05
N PHE A 113 7.33 -13.73 -0.87
CA PHE A 113 7.08 -15.14 -1.20
C PHE A 113 7.53 -16.11 -0.10
N SER A 114 8.50 -15.71 0.71
CA SER A 114 9.05 -16.57 1.77
C SER A 114 8.36 -16.37 3.12
N ARG A 115 7.95 -15.14 3.44
CA ARG A 115 7.42 -14.84 4.77
C ARG A 115 5.95 -15.20 4.94
N ARG A 116 5.05 -14.65 4.14
CA ARG A 116 3.59 -14.90 4.25
C ARG A 116 2.89 -14.87 2.89
N PRO A 117 3.28 -15.76 1.94
CA PRO A 117 2.76 -15.70 0.57
C PRO A 117 1.24 -15.87 0.50
N GLY A 118 0.67 -16.79 1.30
CA GLY A 118 -0.77 -17.04 1.29
C GLY A 118 -1.60 -15.84 1.72
N ALA A 119 -1.18 -15.12 2.76
CA ALA A 119 -1.88 -13.93 3.21
C ALA A 119 -1.75 -12.77 2.22
N LEU A 120 -0.56 -12.58 1.61
CA LEU A 120 -0.33 -11.55 0.59
C LEU A 120 -1.10 -11.84 -0.70
N LEU A 121 -1.13 -13.09 -1.16
CA LEU A 121 -1.95 -13.50 -2.31
C LEU A 121 -3.44 -13.31 -2.02
N MET A 122 -3.89 -13.56 -0.78
CA MET A 122 -5.28 -13.29 -0.37
C MET A 122 -5.60 -11.80 -0.42
N VAL A 123 -4.69 -10.92 -0.02
CA VAL A 123 -4.84 -9.45 -0.20
C VAL A 123 -5.02 -9.12 -1.67
N GLY A 124 -4.18 -9.68 -2.56
CA GLY A 124 -4.30 -9.51 -4.01
C GLY A 124 -5.62 -10.04 -4.57
N LEU A 125 -6.10 -11.20 -4.08
CA LEU A 125 -7.38 -11.77 -4.46
C LEU A 125 -8.56 -10.87 -4.04
N LEU A 126 -8.55 -10.38 -2.81
CA LEU A 126 -9.58 -9.46 -2.32
C LEU A 126 -9.57 -8.13 -3.11
N TYR A 127 -8.38 -7.66 -3.52
CA TYR A 127 -8.26 -6.53 -4.42
C TYR A 127 -8.87 -6.80 -5.80
N LEU A 128 -8.61 -7.97 -6.40
CA LEU A 128 -9.24 -8.37 -7.67
C LEU A 128 -10.75 -8.44 -7.58
N VAL A 129 -11.29 -9.00 -6.49
CA VAL A 129 -12.74 -9.01 -6.25
C VAL A 129 -13.28 -7.59 -6.16
N GLY A 130 -12.58 -6.70 -5.45
CA GLY A 130 -12.92 -5.28 -5.38
C GLY A 130 -12.92 -4.59 -6.74
N LEU A 131 -11.90 -4.85 -7.57
CA LEU A 131 -11.84 -4.34 -8.94
C LEU A 131 -12.98 -4.87 -9.83
N LEU A 132 -13.35 -6.15 -9.68
CA LEU A 132 -14.47 -6.74 -10.42
C LEU A 132 -15.79 -6.07 -10.02
N VAL A 133 -16.04 -5.91 -8.73
CA VAL A 133 -17.22 -5.20 -8.22
C VAL A 133 -17.25 -3.77 -8.75
N MET A 134 -16.12 -3.06 -8.72
CA MET A 134 -16.00 -1.72 -9.27
C MET A 134 -16.32 -1.69 -10.77
N ALA A 135 -15.79 -2.63 -11.56
CA ALA A 135 -16.04 -2.71 -12.99
C ALA A 135 -17.54 -2.95 -13.28
N ILE A 136 -18.21 -3.79 -12.48
CA ILE A 136 -19.66 -4.02 -12.59
C ILE A 136 -20.44 -2.73 -12.29
N ILE A 137 -20.11 -2.03 -11.21
CA ILE A 137 -20.77 -0.77 -10.83
C ILE A 137 -20.61 0.27 -11.94
N ILE A 138 -19.39 0.47 -12.42
CA ILE A 138 -19.12 1.42 -13.51
C ILE A 138 -19.85 1.00 -14.78
N GLY A 139 -19.84 -0.28 -15.13
CA GLY A 139 -20.56 -0.81 -16.30
C GLY A 139 -22.07 -0.58 -16.22
N VAL A 140 -22.68 -0.81 -15.05
CA VAL A 140 -24.11 -0.54 -14.83
C VAL A 140 -24.41 0.96 -14.94
N VAL A 141 -23.60 1.81 -14.31
CA VAL A 141 -23.75 3.28 -14.39
C VAL A 141 -23.64 3.74 -15.85
N ALA A 142 -22.63 3.27 -16.57
CA ALA A 142 -22.44 3.63 -17.99
C ALA A 142 -23.60 3.14 -18.87
N ALA A 143 -24.10 1.93 -18.63
CA ALA A 143 -25.25 1.40 -19.38
C ALA A 143 -26.53 2.20 -19.12
N LEU A 144 -26.83 2.53 -17.86
CA LEU A 144 -28.02 3.30 -17.49
C LEU A 144 -27.96 4.73 -18.05
N THR A 145 -26.82 5.42 -17.90
CA THR A 145 -26.65 6.79 -18.40
C THR A 145 -26.56 6.84 -19.92
N GLY A 146 -25.94 5.84 -20.57
CA GLY A 146 -25.90 5.71 -22.02
C GLY A 146 -27.28 5.44 -22.60
N ALA A 147 -28.11 4.59 -21.98
CA ALA A 147 -29.48 4.35 -22.39
C ALA A 147 -30.35 5.62 -22.27
N MET A 148 -30.19 6.42 -21.23
CA MET A 148 -30.86 7.71 -21.06
C MET A 148 -30.41 8.72 -22.12
N ALA A 149 -29.12 8.75 -22.50
CA ALA A 149 -28.59 9.63 -23.52
C ALA A 149 -29.14 9.28 -24.91
N VAL A 150 -29.27 7.99 -25.26
CA VAL A 150 -29.86 7.52 -26.52
C VAL A 150 -31.36 7.81 -26.58
N GLY A 151 -32.07 7.71 -25.46
CA GLY A 151 -33.50 8.01 -25.36
C GLY A 151 -33.83 9.52 -25.50
N ALA A 152 -32.87 10.39 -25.20
CA ALA A 152 -32.98 11.85 -25.34
C ALA A 152 -32.60 12.35 -26.76
N ALA A 153 -32.87 11.56 -27.81
CA ALA A 153 -32.43 11.80 -29.18
C ALA A 153 -32.73 13.23 -29.69
N GLY A 154 -31.66 14.00 -29.90
CA GLY A 154 -31.61 15.37 -30.37
C GLY A 154 -30.21 15.95 -30.16
N ASP A 155 -30.02 17.25 -30.35
CA ASP A 155 -28.75 17.98 -30.16
C ASP A 155 -28.12 17.84 -28.76
N ALA A 156 -28.82 17.24 -27.80
CA ALA A 156 -28.38 16.95 -26.42
C ALA A 156 -27.38 15.78 -26.31
N GLY A 157 -27.06 15.07 -27.41
CA GLY A 157 -26.17 13.89 -27.34
C GLY A 157 -24.77 14.19 -26.83
N GLY A 158 -24.23 15.35 -27.15
CA GLY A 158 -22.92 15.80 -26.68
C GLY A 158 -22.89 16.11 -25.18
N GLU A 159 -23.89 16.83 -24.69
CA GLU A 159 -24.01 17.15 -23.26
C GLU A 159 -24.24 15.90 -22.40
N ALA A 160 -25.13 15.01 -22.85
CA ALA A 160 -25.39 13.74 -22.17
C ALA A 160 -24.14 12.88 -22.06
N ALA A 161 -23.30 12.83 -23.10
CA ALA A 161 -22.02 12.11 -23.06
C ALA A 161 -21.05 12.70 -22.02
N VAL A 162 -20.98 14.03 -21.92
CA VAL A 162 -20.14 14.71 -20.90
C VAL A 162 -20.63 14.37 -19.49
N TRP A 163 -21.94 14.46 -19.23
CA TRP A 163 -22.50 14.12 -17.91
C TRP A 163 -22.31 12.65 -17.56
N THR A 164 -22.45 11.74 -18.53
CA THR A 164 -22.16 10.31 -18.36
C THR A 164 -20.70 10.08 -17.96
N PHE A 165 -19.78 10.74 -18.65
CA PHE A 165 -18.35 10.66 -18.34
C PHE A 165 -18.04 11.19 -16.93
N LEU A 166 -18.55 12.37 -16.58
CA LEU A 166 -18.32 12.98 -15.25
C LEU A 166 -18.91 12.13 -14.13
N LEU A 167 -20.11 11.58 -14.32
CA LEU A 167 -20.74 10.70 -13.36
C LEU A 167 -19.96 9.40 -13.18
N SER A 168 -19.54 8.78 -14.28
CA SER A 168 -18.72 7.57 -14.26
C SER A 168 -17.37 7.81 -13.57
N LEU A 169 -16.72 8.94 -13.85
CA LEU A 169 -15.49 9.37 -13.21
C LEU A 169 -15.69 9.58 -11.70
N GLY A 170 -16.77 10.25 -11.30
CA GLY A 170 -17.12 10.46 -9.89
C GLY A 170 -17.36 9.15 -9.15
N VAL A 171 -18.12 8.22 -9.74
CA VAL A 171 -18.36 6.89 -9.18
C VAL A 171 -17.05 6.10 -9.09
N MET A 172 -16.22 6.17 -10.15
CA MET A 172 -14.90 5.52 -10.15
C MET A 172 -14.05 6.01 -8.96
N ILE A 173 -13.93 7.31 -8.78
CA ILE A 173 -13.15 7.90 -7.67
C ILE A 173 -13.72 7.46 -6.31
N LEU A 174 -15.05 7.53 -6.16
CA LEU A 174 -15.73 7.18 -4.91
C LEU A 174 -15.52 5.71 -4.50
N VAL A 175 -15.54 4.79 -5.46
CA VAL A 175 -15.36 3.35 -5.19
C VAL A 175 -13.90 2.96 -5.15
N PHE A 176 -13.06 3.56 -6.02
CA PHE A 176 -11.64 3.23 -6.09
C PHE A 176 -10.86 3.73 -4.85
N THR A 177 -11.20 4.90 -4.32
CA THR A 177 -10.48 5.47 -3.18
C THR A 177 -10.47 4.55 -1.95
N PRO A 178 -11.61 4.06 -1.43
CA PRO A 178 -11.61 3.14 -0.30
C PRO A 178 -10.93 1.79 -0.64
N LEU A 179 -11.07 1.31 -1.88
CA LEU A 179 -10.39 0.09 -2.33
C LEU A 179 -8.86 0.27 -2.33
N ALA A 180 -8.38 1.40 -2.84
CA ALA A 180 -6.96 1.74 -2.83
C ALA A 180 -6.43 1.88 -1.39
N MET A 181 -7.16 2.58 -0.52
CA MET A 181 -6.81 2.70 0.91
C MET A 181 -6.76 1.34 1.60
N ALA A 182 -7.73 0.46 1.32
CA ALA A 182 -7.80 -0.88 1.90
C ALA A 182 -6.55 -1.72 1.60
N VAL A 183 -5.99 -1.58 0.39
CA VAL A 183 -4.89 -2.41 -0.09
C VAL A 183 -3.53 -1.76 0.11
N TRP A 184 -3.46 -0.43 0.24
CA TRP A 184 -2.20 0.32 0.29
C TRP A 184 -1.31 -0.09 1.48
N LEU A 185 -1.89 -0.19 2.68
CA LEU A 185 -1.16 -0.54 3.91
C LEU A 185 -1.26 -2.04 4.26
N ALA A 186 -2.12 -2.80 3.59
CA ALA A 186 -2.33 -4.21 3.92
C ALA A 186 -1.07 -5.08 3.78
N PRO A 187 -0.24 -5.00 2.69
CA PRO A 187 0.95 -5.82 2.58
C PRO A 187 1.98 -5.61 3.70
N PRO A 188 2.37 -4.36 4.09
CA PRO A 188 3.25 -4.16 5.23
C PRO A 188 2.65 -4.66 6.55
N LEU A 189 1.34 -4.50 6.79
CA LEU A 189 0.68 -5.01 7.99
C LEU A 189 0.74 -6.54 8.08
N VAL A 190 0.55 -7.24 6.95
CA VAL A 190 0.66 -8.69 6.87
C VAL A 190 2.08 -9.17 7.19
N VAL A 191 3.10 -8.50 6.64
CA VAL A 191 4.49 -9.00 6.72
C VAL A 191 5.21 -8.55 7.99
N LEU A 192 4.92 -7.35 8.49
CA LEU A 192 5.61 -6.76 9.65
C LEU A 192 4.88 -7.01 10.98
N HIS A 193 3.55 -7.14 10.94
CA HIS A 193 2.73 -7.29 12.15
C HIS A 193 1.95 -8.62 12.20
N ASP A 194 2.23 -9.55 11.30
CA ASP A 194 1.62 -10.88 11.27
C ASP A 194 0.08 -10.91 11.16
N PHE A 195 -0.52 -9.87 10.59
CA PHE A 195 -1.95 -9.80 10.41
C PHE A 195 -2.45 -10.80 9.35
N SER A 196 -3.67 -11.32 9.53
CA SER A 196 -4.37 -12.00 8.45
C SER A 196 -4.76 -11.00 7.36
N ALA A 197 -4.99 -11.46 6.13
CA ALA A 197 -5.37 -10.58 5.02
C ALA A 197 -6.60 -9.73 5.32
N SER A 198 -7.63 -10.31 5.91
CA SER A 198 -8.87 -9.59 6.28
C SER A 198 -8.62 -8.55 7.37
N GLN A 199 -7.86 -8.88 8.41
CA GLN A 199 -7.50 -7.94 9.46
C GLN A 199 -6.67 -6.77 8.92
N ALA A 200 -5.70 -7.06 8.05
CA ALA A 200 -4.86 -6.04 7.43
C ALA A 200 -5.68 -5.05 6.58
N ILE A 201 -6.62 -5.55 5.77
CA ILE A 201 -7.52 -4.72 4.96
C ILE A 201 -8.44 -3.87 5.84
N TRP A 202 -9.10 -4.47 6.85
CA TRP A 202 -9.97 -3.74 7.76
C TRP A 202 -9.21 -2.66 8.55
N THR A 203 -8.01 -2.98 8.98
CA THR A 203 -7.14 -2.04 9.69
C THR A 203 -6.71 -0.91 8.78
N SER A 204 -6.32 -1.22 7.54
CA SER A 204 -5.94 -0.22 6.54
C SER A 204 -7.08 0.76 6.19
N LEU A 205 -8.34 0.32 6.27
CA LEU A 205 -9.51 1.19 6.06
C LEU A 205 -9.84 2.10 7.26
N ARG A 206 -9.39 1.73 8.46
CA ARG A 206 -9.73 2.45 9.70
C ARG A 206 -8.67 3.49 10.11
N VAL A 207 -7.51 3.44 9.50
CA VAL A 207 -6.38 4.37 9.71
C VAL A 207 -6.49 5.55 8.76
#